data_4d91ca79730a6e9cb21dfc6547e0b9b1
#
_entry.id   4d91ca79730a6e9cb21dfc6547e0b9b1
#
_cell.length_a   1.000
_cell.length_b   1.000
_cell.length_c   1.000
_cell.angle_alpha   90.00
_cell.angle_beta   90.00
_cell.angle_gamma   90.00
#
_symmetry.space_group_name_H-M   'P 1'
#
loop_
_entity.id
_entity.type
_entity.pdbx_description
1 polymer ?
#
loop_
_entity_poly.entity_id
_entity_poly.type
_entity_poly.pdbx_seq_one_letter_code
_entity_poly.pdbx_strand_id
1 'polypeptide(L)'
;MADRAARWVVSAGGLAIILAILGILIFILAEIWPLLARPQVSALRSIALPGGQAGTVLVDEHRNAAAVLTADGRLVVVHTRDGSMVSSLNLFPGTAARLLSMAVQPESRFLAASTNDGRVVIVPVQFNTTFEGQQRVITP
;
A
#
# COMPACT_ATOMS: atom_id res chain seq x y z
N MET A 1 -13.97 67.15 4.42
CA MET A 1 -13.06 66.13 3.78
C MET A 1 -13.05 64.81 4.50
N ALA A 2 -13.17 64.75 5.83
CA ALA A 2 -13.17 63.50 6.64
C ALA A 2 -14.32 62.53 6.27
N ASP A 3 -15.50 62.97 5.96
CA ASP A 3 -16.67 62.15 5.65
C ASP A 3 -16.49 61.32 4.36
N ARG A 4 -15.83 61.87 3.35
CA ARG A 4 -15.51 61.12 2.12
C ARG A 4 -14.49 60.02 2.38
N ALA A 5 -13.48 60.28 3.20
CA ALA A 5 -12.47 59.30 3.56
C ALA A 5 -13.08 58.14 4.37
N ALA A 6 -13.97 58.48 5.33
CA ALA A 6 -14.68 57.48 6.11
C ALA A 6 -15.53 56.51 5.25
N ARG A 7 -16.25 57.04 4.28
CA ARG A 7 -17.03 56.22 3.33
C ARG A 7 -16.17 55.31 2.50
N TRP A 8 -15.03 55.77 2.03
CA TRP A 8 -14.10 54.94 1.27
C TRP A 8 -13.51 53.81 2.13
N VAL A 9 -13.13 54.10 3.37
CA VAL A 9 -12.59 53.09 4.29
C VAL A 9 -13.63 52.03 4.60
N VAL A 10 -14.87 52.41 4.91
CA VAL A 10 -15.95 51.43 5.18
C VAL A 10 -16.27 50.59 3.94
N SER A 11 -16.35 51.19 2.77
CA SER A 11 -16.61 50.44 1.53
C SER A 11 -15.47 49.51 1.17
N ALA A 12 -14.22 49.95 1.32
CA ALA A 12 -13.05 49.09 1.09
C ALA A 12 -12.97 47.94 2.09
N GLY A 13 -13.28 48.18 3.36
CA GLY A 13 -13.34 47.16 4.39
C GLY A 13 -14.41 46.11 4.11
N GLY A 14 -15.61 46.56 3.72
CA GLY A 14 -16.70 45.66 3.33
C GLY A 14 -16.33 44.79 2.11
N LEU A 15 -15.71 45.38 1.10
CA LEU A 15 -15.26 44.67 -0.09
C LEU A 15 -14.15 43.65 0.26
N ALA A 16 -13.22 44.05 1.13
CA ALA A 16 -12.14 43.16 1.57
C ALA A 16 -12.67 41.92 2.28
N ILE A 17 -13.70 42.07 3.13
CA ILE A 17 -14.34 40.93 3.79
C ILE A 17 -14.98 39.98 2.78
N ILE A 18 -15.70 40.51 1.80
CA ILE A 18 -16.34 39.69 0.75
C ILE A 18 -15.27 38.93 -0.05
N LEU A 19 -14.19 39.61 -0.43
CA LEU A 19 -13.08 38.97 -1.14
C LEU A 19 -12.37 37.90 -0.30
N ALA A 20 -12.23 38.13 1.00
CA ALA A 20 -11.65 37.13 1.90
C ALA A 20 -12.51 35.85 1.98
N ILE A 21 -13.83 36.03 2.14
CA ILE A 21 -14.76 34.87 2.18
C ILE A 21 -14.75 34.13 0.85
N LEU A 22 -14.78 34.85 -0.27
CA LEU A 22 -14.71 34.25 -1.60
C LEU A 22 -13.38 33.51 -1.81
N GLY A 23 -12.27 34.07 -1.35
CA GLY A 23 -10.95 33.47 -1.40
C GLY A 23 -10.89 32.13 -0.63
N ILE A 24 -11.47 32.09 0.58
CA ILE A 24 -11.59 30.88 1.36
C ILE A 24 -12.42 29.83 0.61
N LEU A 25 -13.54 30.21 0.03
CA LEU A 25 -14.37 29.29 -0.74
C LEU A 25 -13.63 28.71 -1.94
N ILE A 26 -12.93 29.56 -2.70
CA ILE A 26 -12.11 29.13 -3.85
C ILE A 26 -10.99 28.18 -3.40
N PHE A 27 -10.34 28.50 -2.29
CA PHE A 27 -9.29 27.64 -1.72
C PHE A 27 -9.82 26.26 -1.36
N ILE A 28 -10.95 26.19 -0.66
CA ILE A 28 -11.59 24.91 -0.29
C ILE A 28 -11.96 24.12 -1.55
N LEU A 29 -12.54 24.75 -2.56
CA LEU A 29 -12.88 24.09 -3.82
C LEU A 29 -11.64 23.55 -4.54
N ALA A 30 -10.54 24.30 -4.54
CA ALA A 30 -9.29 23.87 -5.15
C ALA A 30 -8.68 22.64 -4.42
N GLU A 31 -8.77 22.61 -3.10
CA GLU A 31 -8.28 21.50 -2.28
C GLU A 31 -9.13 20.23 -2.45
N ILE A 32 -10.44 20.39 -2.61
CA ILE A 32 -11.36 19.27 -2.80
C ILE A 32 -11.32 18.74 -4.24
N TRP A 33 -10.95 19.58 -5.21
CA TRP A 33 -10.94 19.21 -6.63
C TRP A 33 -10.20 17.90 -6.94
N PRO A 34 -8.98 17.64 -6.42
CA PRO A 34 -8.28 16.39 -6.67
C PRO A 34 -8.98 15.16 -6.08
N LEU A 35 -9.81 15.30 -5.03
CA LEU A 35 -10.59 14.21 -4.45
C LEU A 35 -11.77 13.81 -5.33
N LEU A 36 -12.27 14.72 -6.18
CA LEU A 36 -13.32 14.45 -7.16
C LEU A 36 -12.75 13.86 -8.46
N ALA A 37 -11.45 13.95 -8.67
CA ALA A 37 -10.80 13.34 -9.82
C ALA A 37 -10.82 11.79 -9.68
N ARG A 38 -11.04 11.10 -10.79
CA ARG A 38 -11.01 9.63 -10.78
C ARG A 38 -9.63 9.14 -10.37
N PRO A 39 -9.54 8.19 -9.44
CA PRO A 39 -8.25 7.62 -9.06
C PRO A 39 -7.59 7.01 -10.29
N GLN A 40 -6.41 7.46 -10.61
CA GLN A 40 -5.58 6.89 -11.66
C GLN A 40 -4.68 5.84 -11.03
N VAL A 41 -4.92 4.58 -11.37
CA VAL A 41 -4.03 3.48 -11.01
C VAL A 41 -3.02 3.31 -12.13
N SER A 42 -1.78 3.65 -11.88
CA SER A 42 -0.67 3.37 -12.79
C SER A 42 0.18 2.24 -12.24
N ALA A 43 0.54 1.29 -13.10
CA ALA A 43 1.52 0.26 -12.74
C ALA A 43 2.90 0.91 -12.64
N LEU A 44 3.38 1.06 -11.42
CA LEU A 44 4.67 1.70 -11.17
C LEU A 44 5.85 0.78 -11.53
N ARG A 45 5.69 -0.52 -11.29
CA ARG A 45 6.76 -1.49 -11.50
C ARG A 45 6.21 -2.91 -11.59
N SER A 46 6.81 -3.72 -12.44
CA SER A 46 6.64 -5.16 -12.48
C SER A 46 7.89 -5.84 -11.93
N ILE A 47 7.71 -6.77 -11.01
CA ILE A 47 8.80 -7.54 -10.41
C ILE A 47 8.68 -8.96 -10.90
N ALA A 48 9.75 -9.48 -11.52
CA ALA A 48 9.81 -10.89 -11.89
C ALA A 48 10.04 -11.74 -10.63
N LEU A 49 9.15 -12.70 -10.39
CA LEU A 49 9.24 -13.60 -9.24
C LEU A 49 9.99 -14.87 -9.64
N PRO A 50 10.96 -15.31 -8.86
CA PRO A 50 11.56 -16.64 -9.03
C PRO A 50 10.52 -17.70 -8.63
N GLY A 51 10.17 -18.62 -9.53
CA GLY A 51 9.29 -19.76 -9.21
C GLY A 51 7.92 -19.75 -9.90
N GLY A 52 7.69 -18.90 -10.89
CA GLY A 52 6.48 -18.96 -11.72
C GLY A 52 5.38 -17.97 -11.37
N GLN A 53 4.13 -18.36 -11.63
CA GLN A 53 2.99 -17.46 -11.42
C GLN A 53 2.74 -17.19 -9.93
N ALA A 54 2.58 -15.93 -9.58
CA ALA A 54 2.11 -15.52 -8.26
C ALA A 54 0.65 -15.95 -8.08
N GLY A 55 0.38 -16.63 -6.98
CA GLY A 55 -0.98 -16.99 -6.61
C GLY A 55 -1.61 -15.96 -5.70
N THR A 56 -0.98 -15.70 -4.57
CA THR A 56 -1.46 -14.68 -3.62
C THR A 56 -0.29 -13.89 -3.04
N VAL A 57 -0.55 -12.65 -2.67
CA VAL A 57 0.47 -11.71 -2.22
C VAL A 57 0.01 -11.07 -0.91
N LEU A 58 0.88 -11.07 0.09
CA LEU A 58 0.74 -10.33 1.32
C LEU A 58 1.87 -9.29 1.39
N VAL A 59 1.50 -8.03 1.48
CA VAL A 59 2.47 -6.92 1.53
C VAL A 59 2.62 -6.45 2.98
N ASP A 60 3.86 -6.15 3.38
CA ASP A 60 4.15 -5.53 4.66
C ASP A 60 3.48 -4.16 4.79
N GLU A 61 3.13 -3.79 6.01
CA GLU A 61 2.48 -2.51 6.35
C GLU A 61 3.25 -1.29 5.80
N HIS A 62 4.57 -1.37 5.79
CA HIS A 62 5.44 -0.30 5.29
C HIS A 62 5.77 -0.45 3.79
N ARG A 63 5.20 -1.42 3.12
CA ARG A 63 5.42 -1.72 1.69
C ARG A 63 6.89 -1.94 1.30
N ASN A 64 7.72 -2.42 2.22
CA ASN A 64 9.13 -2.69 1.97
C ASN A 64 9.38 -4.14 1.55
N ALA A 65 8.52 -5.06 2.00
CA ALA A 65 8.59 -6.48 1.68
C ALA A 65 7.22 -7.00 1.26
N ALA A 66 7.23 -8.04 0.45
CA ALA A 66 6.04 -8.77 0.05
C ALA A 66 6.31 -10.27 0.17
N ALA A 67 5.40 -10.98 0.82
CA ALA A 67 5.37 -12.44 0.83
C ALA A 67 4.43 -12.91 -0.28
N VAL A 68 4.95 -13.72 -1.18
CA VAL A 68 4.24 -14.24 -2.35
C VAL A 68 4.19 -15.74 -2.28
N LEU A 69 2.98 -16.28 -2.30
CA LEU A 69 2.79 -17.71 -2.47
C LEU A 69 2.68 -18.01 -3.97
N THR A 70 3.60 -18.80 -4.46
CA THR A 70 3.68 -19.20 -5.88
C THR A 70 2.86 -20.47 -6.15
N ALA A 71 2.49 -20.68 -7.41
CA ALA A 71 1.66 -21.82 -7.82
C ALA A 71 2.33 -23.20 -7.55
N ASP A 72 3.65 -23.21 -7.39
CA ASP A 72 4.44 -24.42 -7.04
C ASP A 72 4.49 -24.67 -5.52
N GLY A 73 3.76 -23.90 -4.71
CA GLY A 73 3.67 -24.07 -3.26
C GLY A 73 4.84 -23.51 -2.48
N ARG A 74 5.60 -22.58 -3.06
CA ARG A 74 6.67 -21.86 -2.36
C ARG A 74 6.17 -20.54 -1.84
N LEU A 75 6.51 -20.24 -0.60
CA LEU A 75 6.38 -18.90 -0.04
C LEU A 75 7.70 -18.16 -0.26
N VAL A 76 7.67 -17.12 -1.06
CA VAL A 76 8.84 -16.31 -1.39
C VAL A 76 8.65 -14.93 -0.81
N VAL A 77 9.63 -14.45 -0.05
CA VAL A 77 9.63 -13.07 0.46
C VAL A 77 10.61 -12.26 -0.38
N VAL A 78 10.12 -11.16 -0.92
CA VAL A 78 10.90 -10.25 -1.78
C VAL A 78 10.85 -8.83 -1.28
N HIS A 79 11.91 -8.07 -1.51
CA HIS A 79 11.87 -6.63 -1.35
C HIS A 79 11.05 -5.99 -2.47
N THR A 80 10.12 -5.11 -2.11
CA THR A 80 9.27 -4.41 -3.09
C THR A 80 10.04 -3.38 -3.91
N ARG A 81 11.19 -2.92 -3.42
CA ARG A 81 12.01 -1.91 -4.09
C ARG A 81 12.68 -2.44 -5.35
N ASP A 82 13.28 -3.61 -5.31
CA ASP A 82 14.15 -4.16 -6.36
C ASP A 82 13.79 -5.60 -6.74
N GLY A 83 12.89 -6.25 -6.01
CA GLY A 83 12.51 -7.64 -6.23
C GLY A 83 13.54 -8.65 -5.73
N SER A 84 14.55 -8.20 -4.97
CA SER A 84 15.52 -9.13 -4.39
C SER A 84 14.85 -10.10 -3.42
N MET A 85 15.21 -11.35 -3.52
CA MET A 85 14.68 -12.40 -2.66
C MET A 85 15.31 -12.32 -1.27
N VAL A 86 14.47 -12.21 -0.25
CA VAL A 86 14.87 -12.21 1.16
C VAL A 86 14.89 -13.62 1.70
N SER A 87 13.84 -14.39 1.42
CA SER A 87 13.65 -15.74 1.95
C SER A 87 12.77 -16.56 1.01
N SER A 88 12.92 -17.88 1.06
CA SER A 88 12.07 -18.82 0.33
C SER A 88 11.84 -20.06 1.17
N LEU A 89 10.58 -20.42 1.36
CA LEU A 89 10.13 -21.57 2.11
C LEU A 89 9.23 -22.45 1.24
N ASN A 90 9.56 -23.73 1.12
CA ASN A 90 8.65 -24.67 0.49
C ASN A 90 7.63 -25.18 1.52
N LEU A 91 6.35 -24.91 1.29
CA LEU A 91 5.27 -25.29 2.21
C LEU A 91 4.93 -26.78 2.15
N PHE A 92 5.28 -27.46 1.06
CA PHE A 92 4.97 -28.85 0.82
C PHE A 92 6.21 -29.65 0.40
N PRO A 93 7.22 -29.78 1.27
CA PRO A 93 8.45 -30.49 0.93
C PRO A 93 8.19 -31.98 0.68
N GLY A 94 8.81 -32.52 -0.37
CA GLY A 94 8.76 -33.97 -0.66
C GLY A 94 7.48 -34.48 -1.29
N THR A 95 6.57 -33.61 -1.73
CA THR A 95 5.32 -33.98 -2.40
C THR A 95 5.25 -33.43 -3.80
N ALA A 96 4.72 -34.24 -4.74
CA ALA A 96 4.33 -33.77 -6.08
C ALA A 96 2.92 -33.17 -6.09
N ALA A 97 2.41 -32.77 -4.92
CA ALA A 97 1.07 -32.23 -4.77
C ALA A 97 0.98 -30.85 -5.44
N ARG A 98 -0.11 -30.65 -6.19
CA ARG A 98 -0.41 -29.36 -6.82
C ARG A 98 -1.22 -28.50 -5.86
N LEU A 99 -0.88 -27.22 -5.82
CA LEU A 99 -1.63 -26.25 -5.08
C LEU A 99 -3.03 -26.07 -5.74
N LEU A 100 -4.09 -26.23 -4.96
CA LEU A 100 -5.48 -26.06 -5.42
C LEU A 100 -6.04 -24.71 -5.08
N SER A 101 -5.81 -24.25 -3.86
CA SER A 101 -6.38 -23.01 -3.37
C SER A 101 -5.42 -22.30 -2.42
N MET A 102 -5.52 -20.99 -2.42
CA MET A 102 -4.78 -20.11 -1.54
C MET A 102 -5.70 -19.03 -1.00
N ALA A 103 -5.49 -18.68 0.24
CA ALA A 103 -6.20 -17.57 0.88
C ALA A 103 -5.23 -16.80 1.76
N VAL A 104 -5.45 -15.50 1.85
CA VAL A 104 -4.73 -14.63 2.77
C VAL A 104 -5.73 -13.89 3.64
N GLN A 105 -5.45 -13.81 4.91
CA GLN A 105 -6.17 -12.97 5.85
C GLN A 105 -5.26 -11.80 6.25
N PRO A 106 -5.45 -10.63 5.67
CA PRO A 106 -4.54 -9.49 5.84
C PRO A 106 -4.46 -9.00 7.28
N GLU A 107 -5.59 -9.01 8.00
CA GLU A 107 -5.69 -8.51 9.39
C GLU A 107 -4.87 -9.33 10.37
N SER A 108 -4.94 -10.65 10.28
CA SER A 108 -4.21 -11.58 11.16
C SER A 108 -2.92 -12.08 10.57
N ARG A 109 -2.61 -11.69 9.32
CA ARG A 109 -1.39 -12.07 8.58
C ARG A 109 -1.22 -13.58 8.46
N PHE A 110 -2.32 -14.32 8.35
CA PHE A 110 -2.29 -15.73 8.05
C PHE A 110 -2.40 -15.96 6.54
N LEU A 111 -1.63 -16.92 6.08
CA LEU A 111 -1.69 -17.44 4.74
C LEU A 111 -2.08 -18.93 4.82
N ALA A 112 -3.10 -19.31 4.09
CA ALA A 112 -3.55 -20.69 4.00
C ALA A 112 -3.35 -21.21 2.58
N ALA A 113 -2.90 -22.44 2.46
CA ALA A 113 -2.71 -23.11 1.19
C ALA A 113 -3.26 -24.54 1.28
N SER A 114 -3.97 -25.00 0.25
CA SER A 114 -4.46 -26.36 0.13
C SER A 114 -3.94 -27.04 -1.12
N THR A 115 -3.78 -28.34 -1.04
CA THR A 115 -3.27 -29.17 -2.14
C THR A 115 -4.29 -30.22 -2.58
N ASN A 116 -4.07 -30.80 -3.75
CA ASN A 116 -4.95 -31.82 -4.35
C ASN A 116 -4.96 -33.16 -3.59
N ASP A 117 -4.00 -33.40 -2.70
CA ASP A 117 -3.96 -34.57 -1.83
C ASP A 117 -4.66 -34.35 -0.48
N GLY A 118 -5.38 -33.22 -0.32
CA GLY A 118 -6.18 -32.93 0.86
C GLY A 118 -5.40 -32.29 2.01
N ARG A 119 -4.15 -31.91 1.82
CA ARG A 119 -3.38 -31.20 2.86
C ARG A 119 -3.75 -29.74 2.89
N VAL A 120 -3.80 -29.18 4.10
CA VAL A 120 -3.95 -27.75 4.32
C VAL A 120 -2.84 -27.27 5.24
N VAL A 121 -2.16 -26.22 4.84
CA VAL A 121 -1.12 -25.56 5.63
C VAL A 121 -1.54 -24.15 5.91
N ILE A 122 -1.45 -23.74 7.17
CA ILE A 122 -1.69 -22.36 7.61
C ILE A 122 -0.39 -21.82 8.18
N VAL A 123 0.10 -20.74 7.61
CA VAL A 123 1.38 -20.13 7.98
C VAL A 123 1.12 -18.72 8.47
N PRO A 124 1.54 -18.37 9.70
CA PRO A 124 1.60 -16.97 10.11
C PRO A 124 2.78 -16.31 9.40
N VAL A 125 2.53 -15.19 8.73
CA VAL A 125 3.57 -14.39 8.08
C VAL A 125 3.84 -13.17 8.95
N GLN A 126 5.00 -13.14 9.59
CA GLN A 126 5.42 -12.02 10.42
C GLN A 126 6.60 -11.31 9.77
N PHE A 127 6.47 -10.02 9.58
CA PHE A 127 7.57 -9.18 9.12
C PHE A 127 8.22 -8.52 10.32
N ASN A 128 9.35 -9.05 10.78
CA ASN A 128 10.12 -8.48 11.87
C ASN A 128 11.03 -7.38 11.32
N THR A 129 10.91 -6.18 11.85
CA THR A 129 11.78 -5.07 11.52
C THR A 129 12.85 -4.92 12.59
N THR A 130 14.09 -5.17 12.23
CA THR A 130 15.25 -4.95 13.09
C THR A 130 16.06 -3.78 12.57
N PHE A 131 16.56 -2.94 13.44
CA PHE A 131 17.46 -1.84 13.07
C PHE A 131 18.88 -2.23 13.39
N GLU A 132 19.71 -2.41 12.38
CA GLU A 132 21.15 -2.58 12.53
C GLU A 132 21.85 -1.26 12.15
N GLY A 133 22.17 -0.45 13.16
CA GLY A 133 22.68 0.90 12.97
C GLY A 133 21.62 1.83 12.40
N GLN A 134 21.91 2.43 11.23
CA GLN A 134 20.95 3.27 10.49
C GLN A 134 20.22 2.50 9.37
N GLN A 135 20.50 1.23 9.18
CA GLN A 135 19.83 0.40 8.19
C GLN A 135 18.71 -0.43 8.83
N ARG A 136 17.58 -0.44 8.14
CA ARG A 136 16.42 -1.23 8.51
C ARG A 136 16.51 -2.58 7.82
N VAL A 137 16.61 -3.66 8.61
CA VAL A 137 16.61 -5.04 8.11
C VAL A 137 15.24 -5.66 8.41
N ILE A 138 14.62 -6.24 7.39
CA ILE A 138 13.35 -6.96 7.54
C ILE A 138 13.65 -8.45 7.44
N THR A 139 13.36 -9.18 8.51
CA THR A 139 13.43 -10.64 8.55
C THR A 139 12.01 -11.22 8.58
N PRO A 140 11.71 -12.24 7.76
CA PRO A 140 10.43 -12.91 7.75
C PRO A 140 10.25 -13.83 8.96
#